data_1a04668ed76e462c244fb359d170afb6
#
_entry.id   1a04668ed76e462c244fb359d170afb6
#
_cell.length_a   1.000
_cell.length_b   1.000
_cell.length_c   1.000
_cell.angle_alpha   90.00
_cell.angle_beta   90.00
_cell.angle_gamma   90.00
#
_symmetry.space_group_name_H-M   'P 1'
#
loop_
_entity.id
_entity.type
_entity.pdbx_description
1 polymer ?
#
loop_
_entity_poly.entity_id
_entity_poly.type
_entity_poly.pdbx_seq_one_letter_code
_entity_poly.pdbx_strand_id
1 'polypeptide(L)'
;MIALSEGRVMMSRLVLFSTTLCLCFLQVASFSSNDDFERRERLAMESILEMYRTNSTFAKLYDQWEKEQNEPLSAGEDFPCPLPRSNENPTSVHKLRPGDIKVLGAVGDSLTAARGASLGAFGLLTDFPELSWSIGGKGTFEKHVTLPNIIHKFNPDAVGASLSRNQRVFNKARSGAKSDEILNQTIALVEAIKADKDIDFENDWKVVTVFIGGNDICAMCTDYEFYAPENYQKRVKAGVDYLQANLPRTFVNLVELLNVEMVQELGTNLLCKTVHFLVCDCANRPGSEQAQKKLLEYKNEYQKKLGELADLKQYRTSDDFTVVLQPFYKK
;
A
#
# COMPACT_ATOMS: atom_id res chain seq x y z
N MET A 1 -43.56 -23.67 24.70
CA MET A 1 -44.01 -22.54 23.88
C MET A 1 -43.30 -21.23 24.28
N ILE A 2 -42.06 -21.27 24.80
CA ILE A 2 -41.29 -20.08 25.21
C ILE A 2 -40.01 -19.90 24.34
N ALA A 3 -39.57 -20.93 23.62
CA ALA A 3 -38.33 -20.89 22.82
C ALA A 3 -38.46 -20.21 21.43
N LEU A 4 -39.68 -19.86 20.98
CA LEU A 4 -39.91 -19.23 19.68
C LEU A 4 -40.01 -17.71 19.71
N SER A 5 -40.09 -17.08 20.92
CA SER A 5 -40.16 -15.60 21.02
C SER A 5 -38.80 -14.90 21.04
N GLU A 6 -37.77 -15.55 21.57
CA GLU A 6 -36.43 -14.95 21.66
C GLU A 6 -35.70 -14.91 20.28
N GLY A 7 -35.90 -15.92 19.44
CA GLY A 7 -35.34 -15.94 18.08
C GLY A 7 -35.91 -14.84 17.16
N ARG A 8 -37.19 -14.48 17.32
CA ARG A 8 -37.82 -13.41 16.52
C ARG A 8 -37.38 -12.01 16.97
N VAL A 9 -37.15 -11.81 18.25
CA VAL A 9 -36.65 -10.51 18.76
C VAL A 9 -35.18 -10.29 18.36
N MET A 10 -34.37 -11.35 18.33
CA MET A 10 -32.98 -11.28 17.90
C MET A 10 -32.85 -11.04 16.38
N MET A 11 -33.67 -11.70 15.57
CA MET A 11 -33.70 -11.46 14.11
C MET A 11 -34.23 -10.06 13.77
N SER A 12 -35.23 -9.55 14.48
CA SER A 12 -35.75 -8.19 14.21
C SER A 12 -34.75 -7.10 14.64
N ARG A 13 -33.98 -7.32 15.69
CA ARG A 13 -32.89 -6.39 16.08
C ARG A 13 -31.69 -6.45 15.14
N LEU A 14 -31.31 -7.62 14.62
CA LEU A 14 -30.27 -7.76 13.59
C LEU A 14 -30.69 -7.09 12.25
N VAL A 15 -31.96 -7.21 11.86
CA VAL A 15 -32.48 -6.60 10.62
C VAL A 15 -32.59 -5.09 10.79
N LEU A 16 -33.03 -4.58 11.97
CA LEU A 16 -33.04 -3.14 12.26
C LEU A 16 -31.63 -2.54 12.34
N PHE A 17 -30.64 -3.26 12.91
CA PHE A 17 -29.24 -2.83 12.92
C PHE A 17 -28.63 -2.81 11.52
N SER A 18 -28.93 -3.82 10.69
CA SER A 18 -28.50 -3.86 9.29
C SER A 18 -29.09 -2.73 8.47
N THR A 19 -30.37 -2.38 8.67
CA THR A 19 -31.04 -1.28 7.94
C THR A 19 -30.59 0.08 8.42
N THR A 20 -30.33 0.30 9.71
CA THR A 20 -29.81 1.59 10.22
C THR A 20 -28.37 1.80 9.78
N LEU A 21 -27.54 0.77 9.81
CA LEU A 21 -26.17 0.82 9.25
C LEU A 21 -26.21 1.10 7.74
N CYS A 22 -27.12 0.45 6.99
CA CYS A 22 -27.31 0.66 5.57
C CYS A 22 -27.83 2.09 5.24
N LEU A 23 -28.69 2.67 6.06
CA LEU A 23 -29.20 4.03 5.87
C LEU A 23 -28.14 5.10 6.18
N CYS A 24 -27.28 4.91 7.16
CA CYS A 24 -26.14 5.80 7.39
C CYS A 24 -25.14 5.76 6.23
N PHE A 25 -24.98 4.61 5.56
CA PHE A 25 -24.10 4.47 4.40
C PHE A 25 -24.72 5.01 3.10
N LEU A 26 -26.02 4.98 2.94
CA LEU A 26 -26.71 5.52 1.73
C LEU A 26 -26.68 7.06 1.66
N GLN A 27 -26.53 7.76 2.77
CA GLN A 27 -26.39 9.22 2.79
C GLN A 27 -24.98 9.71 2.42
N VAL A 28 -24.01 8.81 2.30
CA VAL A 28 -22.60 9.12 2.02
C VAL A 28 -22.24 8.95 0.53
N ALA A 29 -23.18 8.52 -0.32
CA ALA A 29 -22.88 8.03 -1.68
C ALA A 29 -22.75 9.10 -2.78
N SER A 30 -22.65 10.40 -2.45
CA SER A 30 -22.61 11.44 -3.48
C SER A 30 -21.69 12.61 -3.12
N PHE A 31 -20.37 12.42 -3.16
CA PHE A 31 -19.43 13.53 -3.29
C PHE A 31 -18.01 13.00 -3.61
N SER A 32 -17.28 13.65 -4.52
CA SER A 32 -15.93 13.29 -4.93
C SER A 32 -14.93 14.39 -4.55
N SER A 33 -14.23 14.19 -3.44
CA SER A 33 -12.99 14.89 -3.12
C SER A 33 -12.18 14.09 -2.08
N ASN A 34 -10.88 14.39 -1.90
CA ASN A 34 -10.03 13.77 -0.89
C ASN A 34 -10.57 13.96 0.55
N ASP A 35 -11.23 15.10 0.82
CA ASP A 35 -11.88 15.39 2.10
C ASP A 35 -13.02 14.40 2.40
N ASP A 36 -13.67 13.88 1.36
CA ASP A 36 -14.73 12.88 1.48
C ASP A 36 -14.20 11.51 1.87
N PHE A 37 -13.04 11.11 1.36
CA PHE A 37 -12.41 9.84 1.72
C PHE A 37 -12.04 9.84 3.20
N GLU A 38 -11.34 10.85 3.70
CA GLU A 38 -10.98 10.98 5.11
C GLU A 38 -12.20 11.09 6.03
N ARG A 39 -13.26 11.75 5.56
CA ARG A 39 -14.54 11.84 6.29
C ARG A 39 -15.25 10.50 6.40
N ARG A 40 -15.32 9.73 5.29
CA ARG A 40 -15.91 8.37 5.27
C ARG A 40 -15.16 7.44 6.21
N GLU A 41 -13.85 7.49 6.19
CA GLU A 41 -13.02 6.69 7.07
C GLU A 41 -13.25 7.02 8.53
N ARG A 42 -13.36 8.30 8.88
CA ARG A 42 -13.65 8.75 10.24
C ARG A 42 -15.00 8.24 10.73
N LEU A 43 -16.05 8.35 9.91
CA LEU A 43 -17.39 7.85 10.24
C LEU A 43 -17.42 6.32 10.38
N ALA A 44 -16.66 5.59 9.55
CA ALA A 44 -16.53 4.15 9.66
C ALA A 44 -15.83 3.74 10.96
N MET A 45 -14.78 4.47 11.36
CA MET A 45 -14.09 4.22 12.63
C MET A 45 -14.99 4.48 13.82
N GLU A 46 -15.71 5.60 13.83
CA GLU A 46 -16.65 5.91 14.90
C GLU A 46 -17.69 4.80 15.06
N SER A 47 -18.22 4.28 13.95
CA SER A 47 -19.16 3.16 13.95
C SER A 47 -18.56 1.87 14.50
N ILE A 48 -17.31 1.55 14.13
CA ILE A 48 -16.59 0.37 14.64
C ILE A 48 -16.30 0.50 16.12
N LEU A 49 -15.87 1.68 16.58
CA LEU A 49 -15.63 1.97 17.99
C LEU A 49 -16.92 1.89 18.83
N GLU A 50 -18.03 2.35 18.28
CA GLU A 50 -19.33 2.24 18.94
C GLU A 50 -19.79 0.78 19.04
N MET A 51 -19.64 -0.01 17.96
CA MET A 51 -19.91 -1.45 18.00
C MET A 51 -19.03 -2.17 19.03
N TYR A 52 -17.75 -1.84 19.13
CA TYR A 52 -16.85 -2.43 20.11
C TYR A 52 -17.30 -2.11 21.55
N ARG A 53 -17.75 -0.88 21.80
CA ARG A 53 -18.21 -0.43 23.14
C ARG A 53 -19.57 -1.00 23.52
N THR A 54 -20.46 -1.20 22.56
CA THR A 54 -21.87 -1.50 22.82
C THR A 54 -22.23 -2.96 22.59
N ASN A 55 -21.42 -3.74 21.85
CA ASN A 55 -21.69 -5.13 21.50
C ASN A 55 -20.58 -6.05 22.03
N SER A 56 -20.84 -6.71 23.17
CA SER A 56 -19.88 -7.59 23.83
C SER A 56 -19.46 -8.80 22.98
N THR A 57 -20.31 -9.26 22.06
CA THR A 57 -19.97 -10.35 21.14
C THR A 57 -18.99 -9.86 20.08
N PHE A 58 -19.23 -8.69 19.54
CA PHE A 58 -18.31 -8.04 18.62
C PHE A 58 -16.96 -7.77 19.28
N ALA A 59 -16.93 -7.24 20.51
CA ALA A 59 -15.71 -6.99 21.26
C ALA A 59 -14.89 -8.26 21.47
N LYS A 60 -15.51 -9.36 21.86
CA LYS A 60 -14.81 -10.66 22.05
C LYS A 60 -14.23 -11.22 20.75
N LEU A 61 -14.99 -11.19 19.66
CA LEU A 61 -14.51 -11.63 18.33
C LEU A 61 -13.37 -10.75 17.85
N TYR A 62 -13.44 -9.46 18.13
CA TYR A 62 -12.41 -8.50 17.84
C TYR A 62 -11.11 -8.80 18.61
N ASP A 63 -11.19 -8.95 19.95
CA ASP A 63 -10.05 -9.23 20.81
C ASP A 63 -9.37 -10.55 20.44
N GLN A 64 -10.16 -11.57 20.06
CA GLN A 64 -9.63 -12.85 19.58
C GLN A 64 -8.89 -12.68 18.25
N TRP A 65 -9.48 -11.99 17.30
CA TRP A 65 -8.85 -11.71 16.00
C TRP A 65 -7.57 -10.90 16.16
N GLU A 66 -7.56 -9.87 17.01
CA GLU A 66 -6.37 -9.07 17.31
C GLU A 66 -5.24 -9.92 17.89
N LYS A 67 -5.57 -10.84 18.78
CA LYS A 67 -4.59 -11.79 19.35
C LYS A 67 -4.00 -12.69 18.26
N GLU A 68 -4.81 -13.22 17.37
CA GLU A 68 -4.37 -14.07 16.25
C GLU A 68 -3.47 -13.31 15.27
N GLN A 69 -3.75 -12.03 15.01
CA GLN A 69 -2.94 -11.19 14.10
C GLN A 69 -1.63 -10.69 14.73
N ASN A 70 -1.57 -10.63 16.06
CA ASN A 70 -0.38 -10.13 16.77
C ASN A 70 0.62 -11.25 17.14
N GLU A 71 0.33 -12.51 16.78
CA GLU A 71 1.33 -13.56 16.89
C GLU A 71 2.51 -13.26 15.95
N PRO A 72 3.76 -13.23 16.47
CA PRO A 72 4.91 -12.93 15.62
C PRO A 72 5.00 -14.00 14.53
N LEU A 73 5.01 -13.57 13.27
CA LEU A 73 5.45 -14.44 12.18
C LEU A 73 6.88 -14.87 12.56
N SER A 74 7.05 -16.15 12.88
CA SER A 74 8.38 -16.67 13.15
C SER A 74 9.18 -16.66 11.85
N ALA A 75 9.96 -15.61 11.61
CA ALA A 75 11.08 -15.67 10.68
C ALA A 75 12.16 -16.56 11.35
N GLY A 76 11.84 -17.85 11.44
CA GLY A 76 12.54 -18.78 12.31
C GLY A 76 13.78 -19.42 11.74
N GLU A 77 14.40 -18.86 10.69
CA GLU A 77 15.62 -19.43 10.11
C GLU A 77 16.70 -18.36 9.91
N ASP A 78 17.95 -18.78 10.02
CA ASP A 78 19.11 -17.95 9.72
C ASP A 78 18.97 -17.36 8.30
N PHE A 79 19.39 -16.11 8.14
CA PHE A 79 19.35 -15.44 6.85
C PHE A 79 20.22 -16.19 5.83
N PRO A 80 19.63 -16.83 4.80
CA PRO A 80 20.33 -17.89 4.03
C PRO A 80 21.28 -17.34 2.97
N CYS A 81 21.35 -16.01 2.80
CA CYS A 81 22.12 -15.40 1.75
C CYS A 81 23.53 -15.03 2.22
N PRO A 82 24.57 -15.27 1.40
CA PRO A 82 25.87 -14.67 1.64
C PRO A 82 25.72 -13.14 1.64
N LEU A 83 26.52 -12.45 2.46
CA LEU A 83 26.44 -11.01 2.66
C LEU A 83 27.45 -10.22 1.79
N PRO A 84 27.36 -10.24 0.46
CA PRO A 84 28.33 -9.60 -0.40
C PRO A 84 28.08 -8.10 -0.45
N ARG A 85 29.10 -7.34 -0.11
CA ARG A 85 29.27 -5.94 -0.50
C ARG A 85 30.35 -5.88 -1.58
N SER A 86 30.24 -4.93 -2.48
CA SER A 86 31.32 -4.69 -3.44
C SER A 86 32.56 -4.15 -2.74
N ASN A 87 33.75 -4.54 -3.23
CA ASN A 87 35.01 -4.02 -2.68
C ASN A 87 35.17 -2.51 -2.94
N GLU A 88 34.61 -2.06 -4.06
CA GLU A 88 34.57 -0.65 -4.47
C GLU A 88 33.13 -0.26 -4.76
N ASN A 89 32.80 1.03 -4.64
CA ASN A 89 31.47 1.52 -4.96
C ASN A 89 31.17 1.27 -6.45
N PRO A 90 30.10 0.54 -6.79
CA PRO A 90 29.80 0.23 -8.19
C PRO A 90 29.61 1.50 -9.03
N THR A 91 30.13 1.47 -10.26
CA THR A 91 29.97 2.55 -11.24
C THR A 91 28.77 2.37 -12.16
N SER A 92 28.03 1.24 -12.00
CA SER A 92 26.83 0.95 -12.77
C SER A 92 25.79 0.30 -11.91
N VAL A 93 24.54 0.75 -12.06
CA VAL A 93 23.36 0.19 -11.41
C VAL A 93 23.16 -1.30 -11.74
N HIS A 94 23.65 -1.75 -12.89
CA HIS A 94 23.57 -3.14 -13.34
C HIS A 94 24.58 -4.06 -12.62
N LYS A 95 25.49 -3.51 -11.82
CA LYS A 95 26.45 -4.23 -10.97
C LYS A 95 26.17 -4.07 -9.49
N LEU A 96 25.09 -3.37 -9.15
CA LEU A 96 24.69 -3.07 -7.78
C LEU A 96 24.35 -4.34 -7.00
N ARG A 97 24.89 -4.47 -5.82
CA ARG A 97 24.58 -5.54 -4.85
C ARG A 97 23.77 -4.99 -3.69
N PRO A 98 23.01 -5.82 -2.96
CA PRO A 98 22.26 -5.36 -1.80
C PRO A 98 23.10 -4.61 -0.75
N GLY A 99 24.35 -5.03 -0.56
CA GLY A 99 25.29 -4.39 0.39
C GLY A 99 25.80 -3.02 -0.03
N ASP A 100 25.61 -2.63 -1.30
CA ASP A 100 26.04 -1.33 -1.82
C ASP A 100 24.93 -0.26 -1.68
N ILE A 101 23.72 -0.68 -1.33
CA ILE A 101 22.56 0.23 -1.17
C ILE A 101 22.72 1.01 0.12
N LYS A 102 22.79 2.33 0.01
CA LYS A 102 22.91 3.24 1.16
C LYS A 102 21.59 3.91 1.51
N VAL A 103 20.75 4.19 0.54
CA VAL A 103 19.51 4.96 0.75
C VAL A 103 18.30 4.18 0.27
N LEU A 104 17.25 4.15 1.10
CA LEU A 104 15.97 3.53 0.80
C LEU A 104 14.89 4.60 0.79
N GLY A 105 14.05 4.61 -0.24
CA GLY A 105 12.91 5.51 -0.37
C GLY A 105 11.67 4.78 -0.87
N ALA A 106 10.49 5.32 -0.61
CA ALA A 106 9.25 4.77 -1.13
C ALA A 106 8.20 5.85 -1.37
N VAL A 107 7.44 5.65 -2.44
CA VAL A 107 6.26 6.42 -2.82
C VAL A 107 5.12 5.46 -3.15
N GLY A 108 3.88 5.87 -2.92
CA GLY A 108 2.73 5.00 -3.16
C GLY A 108 1.50 5.40 -2.36
N ASP A 109 0.68 4.40 -2.09
CA ASP A 109 -0.59 4.54 -1.39
C ASP A 109 -0.58 3.95 0.02
N SER A 110 -1.75 3.56 0.51
CA SER A 110 -1.95 2.95 1.84
C SER A 110 -1.15 1.67 2.08
N LEU A 111 -0.88 0.89 1.03
CA LEU A 111 -0.09 -0.34 1.13
C LEU A 111 1.38 -0.04 1.45
N THR A 112 1.91 1.03 0.88
CA THR A 112 3.25 1.53 1.18
C THR A 112 3.29 2.31 2.50
N ALA A 113 2.22 3.02 2.87
CA ALA A 113 2.06 3.66 4.18
C ALA A 113 1.83 2.64 5.32
N ALA A 114 1.61 1.36 4.97
CA ALA A 114 1.28 0.27 5.91
C ALA A 114 0.02 0.56 6.75
N ARG A 115 -1.03 1.05 6.09
CA ARG A 115 -2.31 1.31 6.72
C ARG A 115 -2.92 0.01 7.21
N GLY A 116 -3.38 -0.01 8.45
CA GLY A 116 -3.99 -1.19 9.05
C GLY A 116 -3.02 -2.32 9.43
N ALA A 117 -1.71 -2.10 9.34
CA ALA A 117 -0.71 -3.14 9.57
C ALA A 117 -0.55 -3.56 11.05
N SER A 118 -1.24 -2.91 11.98
CA SER A 118 -1.23 -3.25 13.41
C SER A 118 -2.50 -2.76 14.10
N LEU A 119 -2.70 -3.17 15.35
CA LEU A 119 -3.84 -2.81 16.22
C LEU A 119 -5.20 -3.26 15.70
N GLY A 120 -5.24 -4.28 14.86
CA GLY A 120 -6.49 -4.87 14.40
C GLY A 120 -7.45 -3.85 13.78
N ALA A 121 -8.76 -3.91 14.08
CA ALA A 121 -9.73 -2.98 13.52
C ALA A 121 -9.50 -1.52 13.98
N PHE A 122 -8.93 -1.28 15.14
CA PHE A 122 -8.54 0.09 15.57
C PHE A 122 -7.39 0.65 14.76
N GLY A 123 -6.59 -0.22 14.14
CA GLY A 123 -5.51 0.15 13.24
C GLY A 123 -5.92 0.39 11.80
N LEU A 124 -7.11 -0.05 11.38
CA LEU A 124 -7.54 -0.03 9.96
C LEU A 124 -7.41 1.35 9.29
N LEU A 125 -7.60 2.41 10.05
CA LEU A 125 -7.52 3.78 9.56
C LEU A 125 -6.24 4.51 9.99
N THR A 126 -5.27 3.76 10.49
CA THR A 126 -3.99 4.30 10.96
C THR A 126 -2.85 3.77 10.09
N ASP A 127 -1.97 4.66 9.68
CA ASP A 127 -0.73 4.28 9.01
C ASP A 127 0.31 3.83 10.05
N PHE A 128 1.01 2.74 9.74
CA PHE A 128 2.11 2.20 10.54
C PHE A 128 3.39 2.15 9.68
N PRO A 129 3.92 3.29 9.26
CA PRO A 129 5.00 3.36 8.28
C PRO A 129 6.23 2.55 8.68
N GLU A 130 6.46 2.37 9.98
CA GLU A 130 7.54 1.55 10.53
C GLU A 130 7.37 0.04 10.27
N LEU A 131 6.15 -0.40 9.92
CA LEU A 131 5.82 -1.78 9.55
C LEU A 131 5.68 -1.98 8.03
N SER A 132 5.90 -0.93 7.25
CA SER A 132 5.77 -1.01 5.79
C SER A 132 6.71 -2.06 5.22
N TRP A 133 6.16 -2.96 4.40
CA TRP A 133 6.93 -4.01 3.73
C TRP A 133 8.05 -3.46 2.87
N SER A 134 7.88 -2.29 2.26
CA SER A 134 8.81 -1.66 1.31
C SER A 134 9.78 -0.67 1.94
N ILE A 135 9.43 -0.08 3.12
CA ILE A 135 10.21 1.02 3.69
C ILE A 135 10.21 1.04 5.23
N GLY A 136 9.55 0.07 5.88
CA GLY A 136 9.51 -0.02 7.35
C GLY A 136 10.81 -0.55 7.94
N GLY A 137 11.30 0.09 9.00
CA GLY A 137 12.53 -0.27 9.70
C GLY A 137 12.33 -0.68 11.16
N LYS A 138 11.11 -1.07 11.56
CA LYS A 138 10.86 -1.49 12.95
C LYS A 138 11.53 -2.83 13.25
N GLY A 139 12.30 -2.85 14.34
CA GLY A 139 12.93 -4.07 14.83
C GLY A 139 14.01 -4.61 13.91
N THR A 140 14.04 -5.93 13.71
CA THR A 140 15.04 -6.63 12.91
C THR A 140 14.34 -7.55 11.90
N PHE A 141 15.10 -8.09 10.95
CA PHE A 141 14.62 -9.06 9.97
C PHE A 141 13.87 -10.24 10.61
N GLU A 142 14.37 -10.73 11.75
CA GLU A 142 13.78 -11.88 12.46
C GLU A 142 12.40 -11.58 13.07
N LYS A 143 12.08 -10.29 13.25
CA LYS A 143 10.79 -9.85 13.81
C LYS A 143 9.85 -9.32 12.75
N HIS A 144 10.39 -8.56 11.79
CA HIS A 144 9.63 -7.91 10.73
C HIS A 144 10.38 -8.03 9.41
N VAL A 145 9.88 -8.86 8.52
CA VAL A 145 10.46 -9.03 7.18
C VAL A 145 10.01 -7.87 6.29
N THR A 146 10.86 -6.83 6.24
CA THR A 146 10.68 -5.67 5.37
C THR A 146 11.88 -5.50 4.46
N LEU A 147 11.75 -4.80 3.35
CA LEU A 147 12.88 -4.53 2.45
C LEU A 147 14.05 -3.84 3.18
N PRO A 148 13.83 -2.78 4.02
CA PRO A 148 14.93 -2.21 4.80
C PRO A 148 15.58 -3.21 5.76
N ASN A 149 14.83 -4.03 6.47
CA ASN A 149 15.38 -5.02 7.38
C ASN A 149 16.18 -6.11 6.65
N ILE A 150 15.78 -6.45 5.41
CA ILE A 150 16.58 -7.31 4.52
C ILE A 150 17.87 -6.59 4.12
N ILE A 151 17.81 -5.35 3.65
CA ILE A 151 18.99 -4.59 3.25
C ILE A 151 19.95 -4.37 4.42
N HIS A 152 19.44 -4.13 5.63
CA HIS A 152 20.28 -4.01 6.83
C HIS A 152 21.10 -5.27 7.17
N LYS A 153 20.68 -6.47 6.69
CA LYS A 153 21.53 -7.68 6.79
C LYS A 153 22.80 -7.57 5.92
N PHE A 154 22.73 -6.83 4.80
CA PHE A 154 23.85 -6.63 3.89
C PHE A 154 24.62 -5.33 4.17
N ASN A 155 23.92 -4.26 4.52
CA ASN A 155 24.45 -2.94 4.84
C ASN A 155 23.72 -2.35 6.06
N PRO A 156 24.25 -2.54 7.28
CA PRO A 156 23.65 -1.98 8.49
C PRO A 156 23.58 -0.44 8.52
N ASP A 157 24.40 0.23 7.70
CA ASP A 157 24.46 1.68 7.62
C ASP A 157 23.48 2.27 6.59
N ALA A 158 22.61 1.44 5.98
CA ALA A 158 21.57 1.92 5.07
C ALA A 158 20.56 2.80 5.84
N VAL A 159 20.14 3.89 5.21
CA VAL A 159 19.25 4.91 5.79
C VAL A 159 17.95 5.06 5.01
N GLY A 160 16.97 5.77 5.58
CA GLY A 160 15.72 6.13 4.91
C GLY A 160 14.50 5.35 5.37
N ALA A 161 14.68 4.24 6.08
CA ALA A 161 13.58 3.45 6.62
C ALA A 161 12.72 4.25 7.61
N SER A 162 11.42 4.03 7.59
CA SER A 162 10.50 4.57 8.60
C SER A 162 10.70 3.86 9.93
N LEU A 163 10.94 4.59 11.01
CA LEU A 163 11.27 4.03 12.32
C LEU A 163 10.09 4.07 13.30
N SER A 164 9.15 4.97 13.09
CA SER A 164 7.92 5.12 13.89
C SER A 164 6.86 5.86 13.09
N ARG A 165 5.64 5.95 13.62
CA ARG A 165 4.53 6.71 13.00
C ARG A 165 4.93 8.15 12.63
N ASN A 166 5.73 8.79 13.47
CA ASN A 166 6.14 10.19 13.32
C ASN A 166 7.48 10.35 12.60
N GLN A 167 8.19 9.25 12.34
CA GLN A 167 9.48 9.22 11.66
C GLN A 167 9.37 8.44 10.35
N ARG A 168 8.66 9.02 9.39
CA ARG A 168 8.48 8.42 8.06
C ARG A 168 9.74 8.48 7.21
N VAL A 169 10.68 9.37 7.51
CA VAL A 169 11.95 9.61 6.81
C VAL A 169 11.71 9.75 5.29
N PHE A 170 12.03 8.72 4.49
CA PHE A 170 11.86 8.73 3.04
C PHE A 170 10.64 7.92 2.56
N ASN A 171 9.69 7.63 3.44
CA ASN A 171 8.37 7.14 3.06
C ASN A 171 7.45 8.33 2.75
N LYS A 172 7.22 8.62 1.48
CA LYS A 172 6.33 9.70 1.02
C LYS A 172 4.95 9.18 0.59
N ALA A 173 4.68 7.89 0.80
CA ALA A 173 3.38 7.30 0.53
C ALA A 173 2.27 7.94 1.37
N ARG A 174 1.10 8.08 0.77
CA ARG A 174 -0.11 8.63 1.40
C ARG A 174 -1.28 7.69 1.20
N SER A 175 -1.98 7.36 2.29
CA SER A 175 -3.21 6.56 2.22
C SER A 175 -4.25 7.23 1.32
N GLY A 176 -4.88 6.46 0.46
CA GLY A 176 -5.83 6.95 -0.55
C GLY A 176 -5.21 7.56 -1.80
N ALA A 177 -3.89 7.69 -1.88
CA ALA A 177 -3.22 8.28 -3.04
C ALA A 177 -3.49 7.50 -4.32
N LYS A 178 -3.64 8.21 -5.42
CA LYS A 178 -3.79 7.71 -6.77
C LYS A 178 -2.59 8.11 -7.63
N SER A 179 -2.56 7.61 -8.86
CA SER A 179 -1.44 7.83 -9.77
C SER A 179 -1.15 9.31 -10.06
N ASP A 180 -2.13 10.20 -9.97
CA ASP A 180 -1.98 11.64 -10.19
C ASP A 180 -1.16 12.34 -9.08
N GLU A 181 -0.98 11.69 -7.92
CA GLU A 181 -0.17 12.22 -6.82
C GLU A 181 1.30 11.78 -6.87
N ILE A 182 1.64 10.81 -7.74
CA ILE A 182 2.97 10.18 -7.70
C ILE A 182 4.10 11.16 -7.99
N LEU A 183 3.89 12.10 -8.90
CA LEU A 183 4.87 13.13 -9.21
C LEU A 183 5.18 14.00 -7.97
N ASN A 184 4.17 14.43 -7.24
CA ASN A 184 4.37 15.23 -6.03
C ASN A 184 5.09 14.45 -4.92
N GLN A 185 4.78 13.16 -4.79
CA GLN A 185 5.47 12.29 -3.83
C GLN A 185 6.95 12.10 -4.21
N THR A 186 7.27 11.93 -5.49
CA THR A 186 8.65 11.78 -5.96
C THR A 186 9.45 13.08 -5.79
N ILE A 187 8.84 14.24 -6.04
CA ILE A 187 9.44 15.55 -5.75
C ILE A 187 9.79 15.65 -4.26
N ALA A 188 8.83 15.40 -3.38
CA ALA A 188 9.03 15.45 -1.93
C ALA A 188 10.07 14.44 -1.44
N LEU A 189 10.20 13.27 -2.11
CA LEU A 189 11.22 12.28 -1.79
C LEU A 189 12.61 12.80 -2.14
N VAL A 190 12.79 13.30 -3.35
CA VAL A 190 14.09 13.83 -3.82
C VAL A 190 14.56 15.00 -2.94
N GLU A 191 13.65 15.93 -2.63
CA GLU A 191 13.95 17.05 -1.74
C GLU A 191 14.39 16.59 -0.35
N ALA A 192 13.70 15.59 0.21
CA ALA A 192 14.05 15.06 1.52
C ALA A 192 15.41 14.34 1.53
N ILE A 193 15.73 13.55 0.51
CA ILE A 193 17.04 12.88 0.39
C ILE A 193 18.14 13.92 0.21
N LYS A 194 17.92 14.95 -0.62
CA LYS A 194 18.89 16.03 -0.88
C LYS A 194 19.15 16.88 0.36
N ALA A 195 18.17 17.03 1.24
CA ALA A 195 18.30 17.82 2.47
C ALA A 195 19.02 17.05 3.60
N ASP A 196 19.17 15.74 3.48
CA ASP A 196 19.80 14.89 4.49
C ASP A 196 21.33 14.99 4.38
N LYS A 197 21.98 15.43 5.46
CA LYS A 197 23.43 15.71 5.51
C LYS A 197 24.28 14.47 5.66
N ASP A 198 23.68 13.35 6.04
CA ASP A 198 24.37 12.07 6.25
C ASP A 198 24.43 11.23 4.96
N ILE A 199 23.87 11.77 3.87
CA ILE A 199 23.82 11.14 2.54
C ILE A 199 24.76 11.89 1.58
N ASP A 200 25.65 11.16 0.93
CA ASP A 200 26.32 11.64 -0.27
C ASP A 200 25.32 11.53 -1.45
N PHE A 201 24.62 12.65 -1.71
CA PHE A 201 23.55 12.71 -2.68
C PHE A 201 23.98 12.23 -4.07
N GLU A 202 25.20 12.54 -4.48
CA GLU A 202 25.72 12.21 -5.81
C GLU A 202 26.26 10.77 -5.91
N ASN A 203 26.81 10.23 -4.80
CA ASN A 203 27.58 9.00 -4.86
C ASN A 203 26.95 7.80 -4.15
N ASP A 204 26.06 8.00 -3.19
CA ASP A 204 25.37 6.91 -2.53
C ASP A 204 24.35 6.24 -3.46
N TRP A 205 24.32 4.90 -3.48
CA TRP A 205 23.30 4.15 -4.22
C TRP A 205 21.96 4.15 -3.48
N LYS A 206 20.91 4.43 -4.23
CA LYS A 206 19.54 4.56 -3.72
C LYS A 206 18.64 3.49 -4.32
N VAL A 207 17.73 2.96 -3.52
CA VAL A 207 16.62 2.12 -3.97
C VAL A 207 15.32 2.84 -3.65
N VAL A 208 14.48 3.05 -4.65
CA VAL A 208 13.17 3.68 -4.51
C VAL A 208 12.09 2.71 -4.92
N THR A 209 11.16 2.41 -4.02
CA THR A 209 9.97 1.60 -4.33
C THR A 209 8.82 2.50 -4.77
N VAL A 210 8.23 2.20 -5.91
CA VAL A 210 7.04 2.86 -6.46
C VAL A 210 5.93 1.83 -6.55
N PHE A 211 4.87 1.99 -5.74
CA PHE A 211 3.72 1.09 -5.72
C PHE A 211 2.42 1.90 -5.64
N ILE A 212 1.71 2.02 -6.75
CA ILE A 212 0.53 2.88 -6.91
C ILE A 212 -0.42 2.31 -7.95
N GLY A 213 -1.72 2.64 -7.86
CA GLY A 213 -2.73 2.32 -8.86
C GLY A 213 -3.91 1.51 -8.32
N GLY A 214 -3.79 0.93 -7.11
CA GLY A 214 -4.90 0.22 -6.47
C GLY A 214 -6.12 1.12 -6.31
N ASN A 215 -5.95 2.34 -5.82
CA ASN A 215 -7.02 3.31 -5.65
C ASN A 215 -7.57 3.85 -6.98
N ASP A 216 -6.75 3.88 -8.03
CA ASP A 216 -7.20 4.23 -9.39
C ASP A 216 -8.23 3.20 -9.89
N ILE A 217 -7.90 1.90 -9.79
CA ILE A 217 -8.82 0.82 -10.18
C ILE A 217 -10.06 0.80 -9.30
N CYS A 218 -9.92 1.03 -7.99
CA CYS A 218 -11.05 1.11 -7.07
C CYS A 218 -12.02 2.24 -7.37
N ALA A 219 -11.57 3.30 -8.06
CA ALA A 219 -12.36 4.47 -8.42
C ALA A 219 -12.72 4.55 -9.91
N MET A 220 -12.21 3.66 -10.77
CA MET A 220 -12.30 3.78 -12.22
C MET A 220 -13.72 3.90 -12.78
N CYS A 221 -14.69 3.27 -12.12
CA CYS A 221 -16.09 3.30 -12.56
C CYS A 221 -16.76 4.67 -12.36
N THR A 222 -16.12 5.61 -11.67
CA THR A 222 -16.60 6.99 -11.51
C THR A 222 -16.21 7.88 -12.68
N ASP A 223 -15.08 7.58 -13.35
CA ASP A 223 -14.58 8.32 -14.50
C ASP A 223 -13.60 7.44 -15.31
N TYR A 224 -14.12 6.73 -16.29
CA TYR A 224 -13.34 5.83 -17.14
C TYR A 224 -12.24 6.55 -17.94
N GLU A 225 -12.45 7.79 -18.34
CA GLU A 225 -11.47 8.56 -19.09
C GLU A 225 -10.30 9.01 -18.20
N PHE A 226 -10.62 9.57 -17.03
CA PHE A 226 -9.60 9.98 -16.07
C PHE A 226 -8.71 8.81 -15.64
N TYR A 227 -9.32 7.63 -15.39
CA TYR A 227 -8.60 6.41 -14.98
C TYR A 227 -8.21 5.50 -16.16
N ALA A 228 -8.22 6.00 -17.42
CA ALA A 228 -7.76 5.21 -18.55
C ALA A 228 -6.32 4.72 -18.37
N PRO A 229 -5.97 3.48 -18.82
CA PRO A 229 -4.65 2.90 -18.66
C PRO A 229 -3.51 3.77 -19.18
N GLU A 230 -3.73 4.51 -20.26
CA GLU A 230 -2.78 5.45 -20.83
C GLU A 230 -2.50 6.64 -19.89
N ASN A 231 -3.55 7.17 -19.26
CA ASN A 231 -3.42 8.27 -18.30
C ASN A 231 -2.70 7.82 -17.03
N TYR A 232 -3.01 6.61 -16.55
CA TYR A 232 -2.27 5.98 -15.45
C TYR A 232 -0.77 5.86 -15.77
N GLN A 233 -0.42 5.22 -16.91
CA GLN A 233 0.97 5.08 -17.33
C GLN A 233 1.69 6.44 -17.42
N LYS A 234 1.04 7.43 -18.05
CA LYS A 234 1.59 8.79 -18.19
C LYS A 234 1.91 9.42 -16.84
N ARG A 235 1.05 9.25 -15.83
CA ARG A 235 1.24 9.80 -14.49
C ARG A 235 2.37 9.11 -13.75
N VAL A 236 2.41 7.77 -13.77
CA VAL A 236 3.51 7.00 -13.16
C VAL A 236 4.82 7.34 -13.85
N LYS A 237 4.81 7.41 -15.19
CA LYS A 237 5.99 7.81 -15.97
C LYS A 237 6.52 9.18 -15.56
N ALA A 238 5.66 10.16 -15.34
CA ALA A 238 6.08 11.50 -14.92
C ALA A 238 6.86 11.47 -13.59
N GLY A 239 6.41 10.67 -12.62
CA GLY A 239 7.14 10.49 -11.36
C GLY A 239 8.48 9.77 -11.55
N VAL A 240 8.52 8.71 -12.36
CA VAL A 240 9.76 7.97 -12.65
C VAL A 240 10.75 8.81 -13.45
N ASP A 241 10.29 9.57 -14.45
CA ASP A 241 11.13 10.53 -15.21
C ASP A 241 11.73 11.59 -14.28
N TYR A 242 10.94 12.07 -13.30
CA TYR A 242 11.43 13.03 -12.32
C TYR A 242 12.55 12.43 -11.45
N LEU A 243 12.39 11.17 -11.00
CA LEU A 243 13.45 10.46 -10.30
C LEU A 243 14.70 10.33 -11.17
N GLN A 244 14.56 9.92 -12.44
CA GLN A 244 15.69 9.77 -13.36
C GLN A 244 16.46 11.09 -13.55
N ALA A 245 15.75 12.22 -13.65
CA ALA A 245 16.35 13.52 -13.89
C ALA A 245 16.97 14.16 -12.65
N ASN A 246 16.53 13.80 -11.43
CA ASN A 246 16.84 14.55 -10.21
C ASN A 246 17.42 13.69 -9.08
N LEU A 247 17.52 12.39 -9.22
CA LEU A 247 18.05 11.50 -8.18
C LEU A 247 19.12 10.57 -8.78
N PRO A 248 20.40 10.94 -8.71
CA PRO A 248 21.49 10.15 -9.27
C PRO A 248 21.64 8.80 -8.52
N ARG A 249 22.25 7.83 -9.19
CA ARG A 249 22.56 6.50 -8.64
C ARG A 249 21.33 5.81 -8.04
N THR A 250 20.29 5.64 -8.86
CA THR A 250 19.00 5.13 -8.37
C THR A 250 18.54 3.87 -9.09
N PHE A 251 18.18 2.87 -8.30
CA PHE A 251 17.45 1.68 -8.71
C PHE A 251 15.99 1.82 -8.30
N VAL A 252 15.08 1.80 -9.24
CA VAL A 252 13.62 1.88 -8.98
C VAL A 252 12.99 0.51 -9.00
N ASN A 253 12.42 0.08 -7.87
CA ASN A 253 11.47 -1.02 -7.80
C ASN A 253 10.09 -0.53 -8.22
N LEU A 254 9.70 -0.77 -9.46
CA LEU A 254 8.34 -0.51 -9.92
C LEU A 254 7.49 -1.74 -9.64
N VAL A 255 6.58 -1.65 -8.68
CA VAL A 255 5.79 -2.81 -8.24
C VAL A 255 4.52 -2.92 -9.05
N GLU A 256 4.29 -4.13 -9.58
CA GLU A 256 3.10 -4.42 -10.37
C GLU A 256 1.83 -4.29 -9.54
N LEU A 257 0.75 -3.83 -10.18
CA LEU A 257 -0.55 -3.65 -9.53
C LEU A 257 -1.10 -5.00 -9.04
N LEU A 258 -1.62 -5.00 -7.81
CA LEU A 258 -2.28 -6.17 -7.23
C LEU A 258 -3.58 -6.53 -7.96
N ASN A 259 -4.01 -7.78 -7.79
CA ASN A 259 -5.26 -8.29 -8.36
C ASN A 259 -6.45 -7.80 -7.53
N VAL A 260 -6.89 -6.56 -7.77
CA VAL A 260 -7.92 -5.86 -6.99
C VAL A 260 -9.26 -6.61 -7.01
N GLU A 261 -9.56 -7.35 -8.08
CA GLU A 261 -10.76 -8.17 -8.20
C GLU A 261 -10.88 -9.25 -7.13
N MET A 262 -9.73 -9.71 -6.59
CA MET A 262 -9.72 -10.74 -5.53
C MET A 262 -10.10 -10.18 -4.16
N VAL A 263 -10.20 -8.87 -3.99
CA VAL A 263 -10.58 -8.25 -2.71
C VAL A 263 -11.92 -8.74 -2.20
N GLN A 264 -12.86 -9.06 -3.11
CA GLN A 264 -14.16 -9.64 -2.74
C GLN A 264 -14.04 -11.04 -2.07
N GLU A 265 -13.01 -11.80 -2.42
CA GLU A 265 -12.76 -13.15 -1.90
C GLU A 265 -11.97 -13.12 -0.58
N LEU A 266 -11.31 -12.00 -0.30
CA LEU A 266 -10.52 -11.82 0.91
C LEU A 266 -11.43 -11.41 2.07
N GLY A 267 -11.36 -12.16 3.18
CA GLY A 267 -12.06 -11.82 4.41
C GLY A 267 -13.57 -12.08 4.37
N THR A 268 -13.98 -13.18 4.98
CA THR A 268 -15.38 -13.60 5.07
C THR A 268 -16.13 -13.02 6.27
N ASN A 269 -15.41 -12.41 7.23
CA ASN A 269 -16.04 -11.82 8.41
C ASN A 269 -16.74 -10.49 8.12
N LEU A 270 -17.67 -10.13 9.00
CA LEU A 270 -18.50 -8.92 8.84
C LEU A 270 -17.67 -7.63 8.76
N LEU A 271 -16.58 -7.57 9.52
CA LEU A 271 -15.69 -6.41 9.56
C LEU A 271 -14.95 -6.22 8.22
N CYS A 272 -14.34 -7.28 7.68
CA CYS A 272 -13.67 -7.23 6.39
C CYS A 272 -14.64 -6.83 5.27
N LYS A 273 -15.86 -7.39 5.26
CA LYS A 273 -16.90 -7.00 4.29
C LYS A 273 -17.27 -5.53 4.38
N THR A 274 -17.34 -4.98 5.59
CA THR A 274 -17.63 -3.55 5.80
C THR A 274 -16.48 -2.68 5.28
N VAL A 275 -15.24 -3.07 5.54
CA VAL A 275 -14.05 -2.34 5.06
C VAL A 275 -13.96 -2.41 3.53
N HIS A 276 -14.14 -3.59 2.93
CA HIS A 276 -14.14 -3.74 1.48
C HIS A 276 -15.18 -2.85 0.81
N PHE A 277 -16.37 -2.76 1.41
CA PHE A 277 -17.44 -1.89 0.93
C PHE A 277 -17.04 -0.40 0.87
N LEU A 278 -16.15 0.04 1.76
CA LEU A 278 -15.73 1.44 1.89
C LEU A 278 -14.52 1.80 1.01
N VAL A 279 -13.64 0.83 0.72
CA VAL A 279 -12.33 1.15 0.15
C VAL A 279 -12.19 0.90 -1.36
N CYS A 280 -13.09 0.13 -1.98
CA CYS A 280 -12.97 -0.21 -3.40
C CYS A 280 -14.35 -0.42 -4.05
N ASP A 281 -15.07 0.67 -4.27
CA ASP A 281 -16.46 0.64 -4.76
C ASP A 281 -16.60 -0.10 -6.09
N CYS A 282 -15.73 0.16 -7.06
CA CYS A 282 -15.85 -0.41 -8.40
C CYS A 282 -15.59 -1.93 -8.43
N ALA A 283 -14.74 -2.44 -7.53
CA ALA A 283 -14.51 -3.88 -7.40
C ALA A 283 -15.60 -4.56 -6.56
N ASN A 284 -16.02 -3.94 -5.47
CA ASN A 284 -16.98 -4.55 -4.54
C ASN A 284 -18.44 -4.46 -4.98
N ARG A 285 -18.75 -3.47 -5.83
CA ARG A 285 -20.10 -3.23 -6.37
C ARG A 285 -20.05 -2.85 -7.85
N PRO A 286 -19.64 -3.75 -8.72
CA PRO A 286 -19.47 -3.42 -10.14
C PRO A 286 -20.80 -3.01 -10.82
N GLY A 287 -21.96 -3.20 -10.18
CA GLY A 287 -23.28 -2.82 -10.70
C GLY A 287 -23.77 -3.68 -11.86
N SER A 288 -22.87 -4.27 -12.64
CA SER A 288 -23.19 -5.15 -13.76
C SER A 288 -22.01 -6.07 -14.11
N GLU A 289 -22.28 -7.16 -14.82
CA GLU A 289 -21.26 -8.05 -15.37
C GLU A 289 -20.30 -7.31 -16.34
N GLN A 290 -20.83 -6.37 -17.09
CA GLN A 290 -20.04 -5.54 -18.00
C GLN A 290 -19.05 -4.65 -17.25
N ALA A 291 -19.47 -4.04 -16.13
CA ALA A 291 -18.58 -3.24 -15.29
C ALA A 291 -17.49 -4.09 -14.65
N GLN A 292 -17.78 -5.33 -14.24
CA GLN A 292 -16.80 -6.27 -13.74
C GLN A 292 -15.77 -6.66 -14.82
N LYS A 293 -16.22 -6.95 -16.04
CA LYS A 293 -15.32 -7.20 -17.17
C LYS A 293 -14.41 -5.99 -17.45
N LYS A 294 -14.98 -4.79 -17.39
CA LYS A 294 -14.23 -3.53 -17.58
C LYS A 294 -13.17 -3.32 -16.51
N LEU A 295 -13.46 -3.66 -15.26
CA LEU A 295 -12.49 -3.61 -14.16
C LEU A 295 -11.30 -4.55 -14.42
N LEU A 296 -11.57 -5.80 -14.84
CA LEU A 296 -10.53 -6.76 -15.19
C LEU A 296 -9.68 -6.29 -16.37
N GLU A 297 -10.33 -5.73 -17.41
CA GLU A 297 -9.64 -5.13 -18.55
C GLU A 297 -8.67 -4.03 -18.12
N TYR A 298 -9.15 -3.06 -17.31
CA TYR A 298 -8.32 -1.95 -16.83
C TYR A 298 -7.16 -2.46 -15.96
N LYS A 299 -7.42 -3.37 -15.03
CA LYS A 299 -6.37 -3.98 -14.20
C LYS A 299 -5.29 -4.64 -15.05
N ASN A 300 -5.67 -5.45 -16.03
CA ASN A 300 -4.73 -6.11 -16.91
C ASN A 300 -3.92 -5.11 -17.78
N GLU A 301 -4.59 -4.08 -18.31
CA GLU A 301 -3.91 -3.04 -19.07
C GLU A 301 -2.99 -2.18 -18.18
N TYR A 302 -3.33 -1.89 -16.92
CA TYR A 302 -2.44 -1.23 -15.98
C TYR A 302 -1.15 -2.04 -15.75
N GLN A 303 -1.27 -3.35 -15.51
CA GLN A 303 -0.12 -4.25 -15.34
C GLN A 303 0.76 -4.27 -16.60
N LYS A 304 0.15 -4.37 -17.77
CA LYS A 304 0.84 -4.31 -19.06
C LYS A 304 1.54 -2.95 -19.25
N LYS A 305 0.88 -1.84 -18.97
CA LYS A 305 1.41 -0.48 -19.07
C LYS A 305 2.60 -0.24 -18.14
N LEU A 306 2.60 -0.82 -16.95
CA LEU A 306 3.78 -0.79 -16.06
C LEU A 306 4.95 -1.60 -16.65
N GLY A 307 4.68 -2.75 -17.24
CA GLY A 307 5.70 -3.53 -17.95
C GLY A 307 6.32 -2.75 -19.11
N GLU A 308 5.49 -2.17 -19.97
CA GLU A 308 5.94 -1.31 -21.09
C GLU A 308 6.76 -0.12 -20.58
N LEU A 309 6.37 0.47 -19.46
CA LEU A 309 7.11 1.58 -18.83
C LEU A 309 8.51 1.15 -18.36
N ALA A 310 8.60 0.03 -17.63
CA ALA A 310 9.88 -0.49 -17.15
C ALA A 310 10.82 -0.88 -18.27
N ASP A 311 10.28 -1.27 -19.43
CA ASP A 311 11.05 -1.68 -20.62
C ASP A 311 11.53 -0.52 -21.49
N LEU A 312 11.21 0.73 -21.13
CA LEU A 312 11.67 1.89 -21.89
C LEU A 312 13.22 1.93 -21.93
N LYS A 313 13.76 2.10 -23.13
CA LYS A 313 15.20 2.10 -23.37
C LYS A 313 15.95 3.09 -22.46
N GLN A 314 15.38 4.27 -22.23
CA GLN A 314 15.97 5.31 -21.37
C GLN A 314 16.26 4.84 -19.95
N TYR A 315 15.48 3.90 -19.40
CA TYR A 315 15.68 3.35 -18.05
C TYR A 315 16.61 2.16 -18.01
N ARG A 316 16.89 1.49 -19.15
CA ARG A 316 17.67 0.25 -19.22
C ARG A 316 19.11 0.44 -19.66
N THR A 317 19.42 1.58 -20.28
CA THR A 317 20.75 1.84 -20.86
C THR A 317 21.60 2.81 -20.04
N SER A 318 21.07 3.38 -18.96
CA SER A 318 21.84 4.23 -18.06
C SER A 318 22.64 3.39 -17.08
N ASP A 319 23.87 3.79 -16.79
CA ASP A 319 24.66 3.21 -15.71
C ASP A 319 24.24 3.75 -14.32
N ASP A 320 23.59 4.91 -14.29
CA ASP A 320 23.28 5.63 -13.08
C ASP A 320 21.82 5.47 -12.61
N PHE A 321 20.96 4.91 -13.49
CA PHE A 321 19.54 4.78 -13.21
C PHE A 321 18.94 3.55 -13.91
N THR A 322 18.09 2.82 -13.21
CA THR A 322 17.29 1.76 -13.83
C THR A 322 15.91 1.61 -13.17
N VAL A 323 14.96 1.09 -13.95
CA VAL A 323 13.63 0.72 -13.47
C VAL A 323 13.42 -0.77 -13.69
N VAL A 324 13.07 -1.48 -12.65
CA VAL A 324 12.81 -2.92 -12.70
C VAL A 324 11.40 -3.19 -12.21
N LEU A 325 10.59 -3.82 -13.08
CA LEU A 325 9.27 -4.29 -12.69
C LEU A 325 9.39 -5.45 -11.71
N GLN A 326 8.68 -5.36 -10.59
CA GLN A 326 8.55 -6.42 -9.60
C GLN A 326 7.20 -7.12 -9.81
N PRO A 327 7.18 -8.29 -10.48
CA PRO A 327 5.94 -8.94 -10.93
C PRO A 327 5.31 -9.83 -9.84
N PHE A 328 5.10 -9.29 -8.64
CA PHE A 328 4.62 -10.06 -7.48
C PHE A 328 3.23 -10.65 -7.68
N TYR A 329 2.41 -10.03 -8.52
CA TYR A 329 1.01 -10.39 -8.71
C TYR A 329 0.71 -11.00 -10.07
N LYS A 330 1.74 -11.26 -10.87
CA LYS A 330 1.62 -11.98 -12.13
C LYS A 330 1.49 -13.46 -11.87
N LYS A 331 0.40 -14.07 -12.33
CA LYS A 331 0.23 -15.51 -12.35
C LYS A 331 0.41 -16.06 -13.74
#